data_c57b2bd33121de216a80dedf072083c2
#
_entry.id   c57b2bd33121de216a80dedf072083c2
#
_cell.length_a   1.000
_cell.length_b   1.000
_cell.length_c   1.000
_cell.angle_alpha   90.00
_cell.angle_beta   90.00
_cell.angle_gamma   90.00
#
_symmetry.space_group_name_H-M   'P 1'
#
loop_
_entity.id
_entity.type
_entity.pdbx_description
1 polymer ?
#
loop_
_entity_poly.entity_id
_entity_poly.type
_entity_poly.pdbx_seq_one_letter_code
_entity_poly.pdbx_strand_id
1 'polypeptide(L)'
;MYFNYDHLEFRYDPIPIGLAKPLMDPGLYREFLANYPAKEWFMYMAKLGHKYSLSEHFNPKTFRQFLHNSPIWNDFNKRIKSRDIVAGLLKALSEHDLDLGYNPDMSVIKQFRKRLTHAGRPNLSAARLISRFEFSMLPADGSNILPHTDSPSKVITLIVSMVDEGEWDPAFGGGTDLHQAKDVRHNFNQTNEQGRFEDMDVIDTFEFNPNQAVIFIRTFNSWHSVRPMTGAGSKAMRKTLTINIEAFS
;
A
#
# COMPACT_ATOMS: atom_id res chain seq x y z
N MET A 1 10.90 -7.28 -14.91
CA MET A 1 9.69 -7.15 -14.02
C MET A 1 10.10 -6.23 -12.88
N TYR A 2 9.20 -5.34 -12.37
CA TYR A 2 9.59 -4.46 -11.26
C TYR A 2 9.58 -5.18 -9.91
N PHE A 3 8.66 -6.13 -9.73
CA PHE A 3 8.48 -6.83 -8.47
C PHE A 3 8.79 -8.31 -8.64
N ASN A 4 9.51 -8.83 -7.68
CA ASN A 4 9.75 -10.26 -7.53
C ASN A 4 8.91 -10.78 -6.36
N TYR A 5 8.11 -11.79 -6.61
CA TYR A 5 7.26 -12.41 -5.60
C TYR A 5 7.78 -13.79 -5.16
N ASP A 6 8.98 -14.20 -5.59
CA ASP A 6 9.56 -15.52 -5.25
C ASP A 6 9.79 -15.69 -3.74
N HIS A 7 9.89 -14.56 -3.01
CA HIS A 7 10.05 -14.53 -1.55
C HIS A 7 8.81 -13.99 -0.85
N LEU A 8 7.65 -14.11 -1.49
CA LEU A 8 6.38 -13.73 -0.90
C LEU A 8 5.94 -14.82 0.09
N GLU A 9 5.71 -14.41 1.34
CA GLU A 9 5.16 -15.26 2.39
C GLU A 9 3.82 -14.69 2.86
N PHE A 10 2.86 -15.56 3.19
CA PHE A 10 1.57 -15.14 3.71
C PHE A 10 1.33 -15.65 5.13
N ARG A 11 0.75 -14.79 5.96
CA ARG A 11 0.06 -15.14 7.20
C ARG A 11 -1.43 -15.00 6.96
N TYR A 12 -2.22 -15.98 7.41
CA TYR A 12 -3.66 -16.04 7.12
C TYR A 12 -4.54 -15.72 8.31
N ASP A 13 -4.01 -15.76 9.51
CA ASP A 13 -4.73 -15.51 10.76
C ASP A 13 -4.24 -14.19 11.38
N PRO A 14 -5.16 -13.28 11.75
CA PRO A 14 -6.62 -13.32 11.59
C PRO A 14 -7.10 -12.87 10.19
N ILE A 15 -6.23 -12.39 9.35
CA ILE A 15 -6.50 -11.96 7.97
C ILE A 15 -5.28 -12.26 7.09
N PRO A 16 -5.46 -12.44 5.77
CA PRO A 16 -4.32 -12.68 4.88
C PRO A 16 -3.47 -11.41 4.73
N ILE A 17 -2.22 -11.51 5.13
CA ILE A 17 -1.19 -10.48 4.94
C ILE A 17 0.04 -11.11 4.33
N GLY A 18 0.54 -10.51 3.24
CA GLY A 18 1.76 -10.90 2.57
C GLY A 18 2.96 -10.06 3.01
N LEU A 19 4.11 -10.72 3.05
CA LEU A 19 5.41 -10.09 3.25
C LEU A 19 6.33 -10.52 2.11
N ALA A 20 6.84 -9.57 1.33
CA ALA A 20 7.83 -9.81 0.29
C ALA A 20 9.14 -9.07 0.64
N LYS A 21 10.25 -9.83 0.75
CA LYS A 21 11.58 -9.29 1.06
C LYS A 21 12.68 -10.18 0.47
N PRO A 22 13.47 -9.69 -0.52
CA PRO A 22 13.33 -8.40 -1.20
C PRO A 22 12.16 -8.39 -2.19
N LEU A 23 11.49 -7.24 -2.33
CA LEU A 23 10.44 -7.07 -3.36
C LEU A 23 11.02 -6.79 -4.74
N MET A 24 12.11 -6.05 -4.81
CA MET A 24 12.74 -5.61 -6.06
C MET A 24 14.16 -6.14 -6.17
N ASP A 25 14.65 -6.27 -7.42
CA ASP A 25 16.08 -6.46 -7.65
C ASP A 25 16.88 -5.36 -6.93
N PRO A 26 18.00 -5.69 -6.25
CA PRO A 26 18.75 -4.72 -5.48
C PRO A 26 19.30 -3.54 -6.29
N GLY A 27 19.63 -3.74 -7.56
CA GLY A 27 20.10 -2.67 -8.46
C GLY A 27 18.98 -1.70 -8.77
N LEU A 28 17.81 -2.23 -9.17
CA LEU A 28 16.61 -1.45 -9.43
C LEU A 28 16.14 -0.70 -8.19
N TYR A 29 16.15 -1.36 -7.02
CA TYR A 29 15.76 -0.72 -5.76
C TYR A 29 16.64 0.50 -5.44
N ARG A 30 17.97 0.37 -5.57
CA ARG A 30 18.90 1.49 -5.38
C ARG A 30 18.66 2.63 -6.37
N GLU A 31 18.33 2.30 -7.62
CA GLU A 31 17.98 3.31 -8.62
C GLU A 31 16.71 4.09 -8.23
N PHE A 32 15.68 3.41 -7.73
CA PHE A 32 14.48 4.04 -7.21
C PHE A 32 14.75 4.89 -5.96
N LEU A 33 15.60 4.42 -5.04
CA LEU A 33 16.00 5.19 -3.85
C LEU A 33 16.72 6.48 -4.24
N ALA A 34 17.70 6.40 -5.14
CA ALA A 34 18.47 7.55 -5.60
C ALA A 34 17.60 8.63 -6.28
N ASN A 35 16.43 8.23 -6.81
CA ASN A 35 15.46 9.10 -7.46
C ASN A 35 14.19 9.33 -6.62
N TYR A 36 14.20 8.94 -5.33
CA TYR A 36 13.04 9.18 -4.46
C TYR A 36 12.79 10.71 -4.35
N PRO A 37 11.51 11.17 -4.40
CA PRO A 37 11.22 12.60 -4.42
C PRO A 37 11.83 13.33 -3.22
N ALA A 38 12.45 14.49 -3.44
CA ALA A 38 12.88 15.39 -2.39
C ALA A 38 11.67 15.99 -1.64
N LYS A 39 11.85 16.36 -0.38
CA LYS A 39 10.78 16.77 0.54
C LYS A 39 9.92 17.91 0.00
N GLU A 40 10.47 18.79 -0.80
CA GLU A 40 9.83 19.96 -1.38
C GLU A 40 8.68 19.61 -2.34
N TRP A 41 8.68 18.39 -2.88
CA TRP A 41 7.60 17.89 -3.74
C TRP A 41 6.35 17.48 -2.95
N PHE A 42 6.46 17.29 -1.64
CA PHE A 42 5.40 16.72 -0.84
C PHE A 42 4.48 17.79 -0.25
N MET A 43 3.22 17.44 -0.13
CA MET A 43 2.24 18.17 0.66
C MET A 43 2.28 17.67 2.10
N TYR A 44 2.43 18.59 3.06
CA TYR A 44 2.38 18.24 4.47
C TYR A 44 0.94 18.16 4.97
N MET A 45 0.63 17.11 5.71
CA MET A 45 -0.71 16.77 6.19
C MET A 45 -0.69 16.55 7.72
N ALA A 46 -0.74 17.63 8.48
CA ALA A 46 -0.67 17.58 9.95
C ALA A 46 -1.74 16.66 10.57
N LYS A 47 -2.96 16.72 10.08
CA LYS A 47 -4.10 15.92 10.58
C LYS A 47 -4.01 14.42 10.28
N LEU A 48 -3.09 14.00 9.40
CA LEU A 48 -2.84 12.60 9.07
C LEU A 48 -1.53 12.10 9.69
N GLY A 49 -1.30 12.40 10.97
CA GLY A 49 -0.14 11.96 11.71
C GLY A 49 1.17 12.61 11.27
N HIS A 50 1.13 13.87 10.84
CA HIS A 50 2.28 14.62 10.31
C HIS A 50 2.88 14.04 9.04
N LYS A 51 2.04 13.40 8.23
CA LYS A 51 2.41 12.76 6.95
C LYS A 51 2.77 13.79 5.89
N TYR A 52 3.78 13.48 5.10
CA TYR A 52 4.07 14.11 3.81
C TYR A 52 3.59 13.19 2.69
N SER A 53 2.83 13.71 1.73
CA SER A 53 2.26 12.94 0.62
C SER A 53 2.55 13.57 -0.74
N LEU A 54 2.92 12.73 -1.71
CA LEU A 54 3.02 13.10 -3.12
C LEU A 54 2.26 12.03 -3.94
N SER A 55 1.09 12.39 -4.48
CA SER A 55 0.20 11.43 -5.15
C SER A 55 -0.74 12.07 -6.17
N GLU A 56 -1.31 11.24 -7.02
CA GLU A 56 -2.41 11.65 -7.92
C GLU A 56 -3.65 12.15 -7.16
N HIS A 57 -3.86 11.65 -5.93
CA HIS A 57 -5.06 11.97 -5.16
C HIS A 57 -4.94 13.31 -4.43
N PHE A 58 -3.86 13.51 -3.68
CA PHE A 58 -3.74 14.67 -2.78
C PHE A 58 -3.20 15.92 -3.47
N ASN A 59 -2.22 15.76 -4.38
CA ASN A 59 -1.56 16.89 -5.05
C ASN A 59 -1.26 16.60 -6.54
N PRO A 60 -2.29 16.36 -7.36
CA PRO A 60 -2.17 15.83 -8.72
C PRO A 60 -1.33 16.70 -9.67
N LYS A 61 -1.32 18.02 -9.48
CA LYS A 61 -0.50 18.91 -10.32
C LYS A 61 0.98 18.71 -10.04
N THR A 62 1.36 18.77 -8.77
CA THR A 62 2.75 18.58 -8.31
C THR A 62 3.24 17.16 -8.64
N PHE A 63 2.40 16.14 -8.43
CA PHE A 63 2.71 14.77 -8.77
C PHE A 63 3.03 14.61 -10.28
N ARG A 64 2.21 15.16 -11.17
CA ARG A 64 2.48 15.12 -12.62
C ARG A 64 3.75 15.87 -13.01
N GLN A 65 4.00 17.02 -12.37
CA GLN A 65 5.24 17.77 -12.58
C GLN A 65 6.47 16.99 -12.14
N PHE A 66 6.43 16.34 -10.98
CA PHE A 66 7.49 15.46 -10.51
C PHE A 66 7.75 14.33 -11.52
N LEU A 67 6.71 13.62 -11.97
CA LEU A 67 6.86 12.54 -12.94
C LEU A 67 7.46 13.03 -14.27
N HIS A 68 7.08 14.23 -14.72
CA HIS A 68 7.67 14.83 -15.93
C HIS A 68 9.18 15.05 -15.78
N ASN A 69 9.63 15.42 -14.59
CA ASN A 69 11.03 15.70 -14.29
C ASN A 69 11.84 14.44 -13.90
N SER A 70 11.19 13.31 -13.69
CA SER A 70 11.84 12.05 -13.30
C SER A 70 11.52 10.92 -14.29
N PRO A 71 12.41 10.62 -15.24
CA PRO A 71 12.18 9.60 -16.26
C PRO A 71 11.87 8.22 -15.67
N ILE A 72 12.59 7.80 -14.64
CA ILE A 72 12.39 6.49 -13.99
C ILE A 72 11.00 6.38 -13.37
N TRP A 73 10.55 7.40 -12.63
CA TRP A 73 9.23 7.39 -12.01
C TRP A 73 8.09 7.59 -13.01
N ASN A 74 8.37 8.28 -14.13
CA ASN A 74 7.42 8.36 -15.23
C ASN A 74 7.24 7.00 -15.93
N ASP A 75 8.33 6.26 -16.17
CA ASP A 75 8.25 4.90 -16.70
C ASP A 75 7.54 3.96 -15.72
N PHE A 76 7.89 4.03 -14.43
CA PHE A 76 7.17 3.30 -13.39
C PHE A 76 5.67 3.60 -13.40
N ASN A 77 5.27 4.89 -13.48
CA ASN A 77 3.86 5.29 -13.53
C ASN A 77 3.11 4.70 -14.73
N LYS A 78 3.77 4.60 -15.89
CA LYS A 78 3.17 3.97 -17.07
C LYS A 78 2.99 2.47 -16.87
N ARG A 79 4.01 1.81 -16.33
CA ARG A 79 4.02 0.35 -16.16
C ARG A 79 3.13 -0.11 -15.01
N ILE A 80 3.11 0.62 -13.87
CA ILE A 80 2.25 0.25 -12.75
C ILE A 80 0.76 0.25 -13.16
N LYS A 81 0.38 1.09 -14.12
CA LYS A 81 -0.96 1.17 -14.69
C LYS A 81 -1.23 0.11 -15.77
N SER A 82 -0.23 -0.70 -16.13
CA SER A 82 -0.42 -1.80 -17.07
C SER A 82 -1.16 -2.97 -16.44
N ARG A 83 -1.80 -3.77 -17.28
CA ARG A 83 -2.47 -5.00 -16.83
C ARG A 83 -1.48 -6.03 -16.28
N ASP A 84 -0.26 -6.06 -16.79
CA ASP A 84 0.74 -7.07 -16.46
C ASP A 84 1.14 -7.01 -14.99
N ILE A 85 1.20 -5.82 -14.39
CA ILE A 85 1.51 -5.65 -12.97
C ILE A 85 0.39 -6.24 -12.11
N VAL A 86 -0.86 -5.91 -12.42
CA VAL A 86 -2.02 -6.44 -11.70
C VAL A 86 -2.13 -7.95 -11.90
N ALA A 87 -1.94 -8.44 -13.13
CA ALA A 87 -1.97 -9.86 -13.44
C ALA A 87 -0.88 -10.64 -12.71
N GLY A 88 0.36 -10.09 -12.69
CA GLY A 88 1.47 -10.70 -11.96
C GLY A 88 1.21 -10.81 -10.46
N LEU A 89 0.64 -9.75 -9.85
CA LEU A 89 0.27 -9.77 -8.44
C LEU A 89 -0.86 -10.78 -8.17
N LEU A 90 -1.93 -10.78 -8.96
CA LEU A 90 -3.03 -11.73 -8.78
C LEU A 90 -2.56 -13.19 -8.96
N LYS A 91 -1.63 -13.43 -9.89
CA LYS A 91 -1.00 -14.75 -10.04
C LYS A 91 -0.23 -15.15 -8.78
N ALA A 92 0.63 -14.26 -8.26
CA ALA A 92 1.37 -14.52 -7.03
C ALA A 92 0.44 -14.80 -5.84
N LEU A 93 -0.67 -14.05 -5.71
CA LEU A 93 -1.69 -14.33 -4.70
C LEU A 93 -2.33 -15.71 -4.87
N SER A 94 -2.63 -16.09 -6.11
CA SER A 94 -3.22 -17.42 -6.42
C SER A 94 -2.27 -18.57 -6.09
N GLU A 95 -0.97 -18.39 -6.21
CA GLU A 95 0.06 -19.36 -5.79
C GLU A 95 0.10 -19.56 -4.27
N HIS A 96 -0.53 -18.64 -3.52
CA HIS A 96 -0.74 -18.69 -2.08
C HIS A 96 -2.21 -18.91 -1.68
N ASP A 97 -2.98 -19.62 -2.50
CA ASP A 97 -4.39 -19.96 -2.26
C ASP A 97 -5.33 -18.75 -2.05
N LEU A 98 -4.93 -17.58 -2.57
CA LEU A 98 -5.71 -16.35 -2.48
C LEU A 98 -6.31 -15.97 -3.84
N ASP A 99 -7.47 -16.53 -4.16
CA ASP A 99 -8.27 -16.15 -5.33
C ASP A 99 -9.26 -15.04 -4.96
N LEU A 100 -9.02 -13.83 -5.45
CA LEU A 100 -9.87 -12.66 -5.21
C LEU A 100 -11.05 -12.56 -6.20
N GLY A 101 -11.24 -13.55 -7.09
CA GLY A 101 -12.32 -13.59 -8.06
C GLY A 101 -12.17 -12.60 -9.22
N TYR A 102 -11.02 -11.95 -9.39
CA TYR A 102 -10.72 -11.02 -10.50
C TYR A 102 -10.04 -11.77 -11.64
N ASN A 103 -10.48 -11.50 -12.88
CA ASN A 103 -9.83 -12.02 -14.07
C ASN A 103 -9.04 -10.90 -14.77
N PRO A 104 -7.69 -10.91 -14.68
CA PRO A 104 -6.84 -9.88 -15.29
C PRO A 104 -6.90 -9.89 -16.83
N ASP A 105 -7.23 -11.03 -17.45
CA ASP A 105 -7.25 -11.20 -18.91
C ASP A 105 -8.60 -10.81 -19.54
N MET A 106 -9.56 -10.40 -18.72
CA MET A 106 -10.87 -10.04 -19.23
C MET A 106 -10.82 -8.76 -20.07
N SER A 107 -11.10 -8.88 -21.38
CA SER A 107 -11.15 -7.71 -22.26
C SER A 107 -12.27 -6.75 -21.85
N VAL A 108 -12.06 -5.43 -22.13
CA VAL A 108 -13.04 -4.36 -21.84
C VAL A 108 -14.44 -4.71 -22.41
N ILE A 109 -14.49 -5.32 -23.59
CA ILE A 109 -15.75 -5.74 -24.25
C ILE A 109 -16.42 -6.87 -23.45
N LYS A 110 -15.66 -7.86 -22.97
CA LYS A 110 -16.20 -8.94 -22.14
C LYS A 110 -16.67 -8.42 -20.78
N GLN A 111 -15.95 -7.46 -20.18
CA GLN A 111 -16.37 -6.79 -18.96
C GLN A 111 -17.69 -6.05 -19.13
N PHE A 112 -17.83 -5.28 -20.24
CA PHE A 112 -19.06 -4.54 -20.56
C PHE A 112 -20.25 -5.49 -20.80
N ARG A 113 -20.06 -6.59 -21.55
CA ARG A 113 -21.11 -7.61 -21.76
C ARG A 113 -21.52 -8.27 -20.42
N LYS A 114 -20.59 -8.64 -19.55
CA LYS A 114 -20.91 -9.19 -18.23
C LYS A 114 -21.68 -8.21 -17.35
N ARG A 115 -21.37 -6.91 -17.39
CA ARG A 115 -22.13 -5.88 -16.69
C ARG A 115 -23.59 -5.82 -17.16
N LEU A 116 -23.81 -5.88 -18.46
CA LEU A 116 -25.17 -5.88 -19.04
C LEU A 116 -25.99 -7.10 -18.67
N THR A 117 -25.36 -8.28 -18.59
CA THR A 117 -26.04 -9.54 -18.28
C THR A 117 -26.28 -9.76 -16.78
N HIS A 118 -25.60 -9.01 -15.91
CA HIS A 118 -25.69 -9.12 -14.44
C HIS A 118 -26.16 -7.80 -13.81
N ALA A 119 -26.97 -7.01 -14.52
CA ALA A 119 -27.52 -5.76 -14.00
C ALA A 119 -28.23 -6.00 -12.65
N GLY A 120 -27.71 -5.35 -11.60
CA GLY A 120 -28.25 -5.42 -10.24
C GLY A 120 -27.52 -6.37 -9.26
N ARG A 121 -26.47 -7.09 -9.67
CA ARG A 121 -25.60 -7.87 -8.76
C ARG A 121 -24.18 -7.40 -8.85
N PRO A 122 -23.48 -7.10 -7.71
CA PRO A 122 -22.06 -6.78 -7.74
C PRO A 122 -21.29 -8.00 -8.26
N ASN A 123 -20.75 -7.88 -9.47
CA ASN A 123 -19.93 -8.93 -10.07
C ASN A 123 -18.48 -8.51 -10.04
N LEU A 124 -17.73 -8.93 -9.01
CA LEU A 124 -16.32 -8.64 -8.84
C LEU A 124 -15.49 -9.01 -10.06
N SER A 125 -15.83 -10.11 -10.73
CA SER A 125 -15.11 -10.53 -11.96
C SER A 125 -15.28 -9.58 -13.14
N ALA A 126 -16.25 -8.65 -13.09
CA ALA A 126 -16.48 -7.62 -14.10
C ALA A 126 -15.91 -6.25 -13.69
N ALA A 127 -15.42 -6.09 -12.46
CA ALA A 127 -14.82 -4.85 -12.02
C ALA A 127 -13.49 -4.61 -12.75
N ARG A 128 -13.23 -3.37 -13.09
CA ARG A 128 -11.95 -2.96 -13.63
C ARG A 128 -11.00 -2.67 -12.48
N LEU A 129 -9.90 -3.41 -12.42
CA LEU A 129 -8.80 -3.08 -11.52
C LEU A 129 -7.91 -2.02 -12.15
N ILE A 130 -7.60 -1.01 -11.38
CA ILE A 130 -6.58 -0.01 -11.70
C ILE A 130 -5.58 0.09 -10.56
N SER A 131 -4.33 0.40 -10.90
CA SER A 131 -3.29 0.64 -9.91
C SER A 131 -2.92 2.11 -9.86
N ARG A 132 -2.70 2.60 -8.65
CA ARG A 132 -2.16 3.93 -8.35
C ARG A 132 -1.07 3.81 -7.32
N PHE A 133 -0.22 4.82 -7.23
CA PHE A 133 0.78 4.86 -6.18
C PHE A 133 0.92 6.24 -5.54
N GLU A 134 1.46 6.24 -4.35
CA GLU A 134 1.72 7.41 -3.53
C GLU A 134 3.11 7.28 -2.93
N PHE A 135 3.89 8.34 -3.00
CA PHE A 135 5.05 8.50 -2.13
C PHE A 135 4.60 9.10 -0.81
N SER A 136 5.09 8.56 0.30
CA SER A 136 4.85 9.18 1.59
C SER A 136 6.07 9.15 2.49
N MET A 137 6.18 10.18 3.33
CA MET A 137 7.19 10.26 4.38
C MET A 137 6.52 10.59 5.71
N LEU A 138 7.01 9.95 6.75
CA LEU A 138 6.65 10.23 8.14
C LEU A 138 7.93 10.58 8.91
N PRO A 139 8.04 11.75 9.56
CA PRO A 139 9.13 12.03 10.49
C PRO A 139 9.22 10.97 11.58
N ALA A 140 10.44 10.54 11.93
CA ALA A 140 10.66 9.62 13.05
C ALA A 140 10.24 10.23 14.40
N ASP A 141 10.14 11.55 14.47
CA ASP A 141 9.76 12.31 15.65
C ASP A 141 8.24 12.37 15.82
N GLY A 142 7.68 11.37 16.50
CA GLY A 142 6.28 11.33 16.95
C GLY A 142 5.22 11.08 15.87
N SER A 143 5.58 10.99 14.59
CA SER A 143 4.60 10.74 13.53
C SER A 143 3.99 9.35 13.64
N ASN A 144 2.75 9.23 13.14
CA ASN A 144 2.00 7.99 13.19
C ASN A 144 0.99 7.90 12.03
N ILE A 145 0.38 6.74 11.88
CA ILE A 145 -0.87 6.54 11.11
C ILE A 145 -1.85 5.86 12.05
N LEU A 146 -2.99 6.47 12.29
CA LEU A 146 -4.03 5.91 13.17
C LEU A 146 -4.53 4.56 12.65
N PRO A 147 -5.00 3.66 13.54
CA PRO A 147 -5.63 2.42 13.13
C PRO A 147 -6.78 2.67 12.16
N HIS A 148 -6.77 1.97 11.03
CA HIS A 148 -7.80 2.07 10.00
C HIS A 148 -7.84 0.79 9.18
N THR A 149 -8.93 0.59 8.45
CA THR A 149 -8.99 -0.33 7.32
C THR A 149 -8.90 0.49 6.04
N ASP A 150 -8.48 -0.10 4.96
CA ASP A 150 -8.43 0.61 3.68
C ASP A 150 -9.83 0.96 3.14
N SER A 151 -9.92 1.97 2.28
CA SER A 151 -11.19 2.40 1.68
C SER A 151 -11.86 1.25 0.89
N PRO A 152 -13.20 1.24 0.78
CA PRO A 152 -13.93 0.15 0.11
C PRO A 152 -13.55 -0.09 -1.35
N SER A 153 -13.02 0.90 -2.06
CA SER A 153 -12.56 0.75 -3.44
C SER A 153 -11.22 0.02 -3.58
N LYS A 154 -10.39 0.00 -2.53
CA LYS A 154 -9.11 -0.71 -2.54
C LYS A 154 -9.36 -2.21 -2.40
N VAL A 155 -8.63 -3.00 -3.17
CA VAL A 155 -8.64 -4.46 -3.14
C VAL A 155 -7.36 -5.00 -2.52
N ILE A 156 -6.23 -4.43 -2.95
CA ILE A 156 -4.91 -4.78 -2.46
C ILE A 156 -4.11 -3.49 -2.24
N THR A 157 -3.38 -3.43 -1.14
CA THR A 157 -2.43 -2.36 -0.84
C THR A 157 -1.05 -2.95 -0.58
N LEU A 158 -0.04 -2.49 -1.32
CA LEU A 158 1.36 -2.79 -1.07
C LEU A 158 2.00 -1.57 -0.41
N ILE A 159 2.60 -1.75 0.76
CA ILE A 159 3.38 -0.72 1.45
C ILE A 159 4.86 -1.10 1.30
N VAL A 160 5.55 -0.44 0.39
CA VAL A 160 6.97 -0.70 0.09
C VAL A 160 7.84 0.26 0.87
N SER A 161 8.76 -0.26 1.65
CA SER A 161 9.76 0.54 2.38
C SER A 161 10.81 1.08 1.41
N MET A 162 11.07 2.38 1.48
CA MET A 162 11.95 3.11 0.57
C MET A 162 13.08 3.80 1.34
N VAL A 163 13.88 3.00 2.04
CA VAL A 163 15.05 3.46 2.81
C VAL A 163 16.26 2.59 2.46
N ASP A 164 17.46 3.13 2.58
CA ASP A 164 18.69 2.36 2.38
C ASP A 164 19.09 1.62 3.67
N GLU A 165 20.01 0.66 3.54
CA GLU A 165 20.62 -0.01 4.67
C GLU A 165 21.24 1.01 5.64
N GLY A 166 20.82 0.95 6.91
CA GLY A 166 21.29 1.88 7.95
C GLY A 166 20.70 3.29 7.90
N GLU A 167 19.85 3.62 6.93
CA GLU A 167 19.15 4.93 6.89
C GLU A 167 18.04 5.03 7.94
N TRP A 168 17.46 3.92 8.35
CA TRP A 168 16.42 3.85 9.36
C TRP A 168 16.92 3.10 10.60
N ASP A 169 16.77 3.72 11.77
CA ASP A 169 17.04 3.05 13.05
C ASP A 169 15.78 2.28 13.50
N PRO A 170 15.86 0.95 13.62
CA PRO A 170 14.73 0.13 14.09
C PRO A 170 14.19 0.53 15.47
N ALA A 171 15.02 1.16 16.30
CA ALA A 171 14.61 1.66 17.62
C ALA A 171 13.56 2.78 17.53
N PHE A 172 13.42 3.45 16.38
CA PHE A 172 12.37 4.43 16.15
C PHE A 172 10.99 3.79 15.95
N GLY A 173 10.93 2.48 15.75
CA GLY A 173 9.71 1.77 15.37
C GLY A 173 9.40 1.98 13.90
N GLY A 174 8.19 2.44 13.57
CA GLY A 174 7.77 2.69 12.18
C GLY A 174 7.36 1.44 11.41
N GLY A 175 7.28 0.29 12.07
CA GLY A 175 6.68 -0.92 11.52
C GLY A 175 5.21 -0.71 11.17
N THR A 176 4.67 -1.62 10.39
CA THR A 176 3.23 -1.66 10.11
C THR A 176 2.59 -2.65 11.08
N ASP A 177 1.71 -2.14 11.94
CA ASP A 177 1.02 -2.95 12.94
C ASP A 177 -0.29 -3.50 12.37
N LEU A 178 -0.58 -4.76 12.67
CA LEU A 178 -1.87 -5.39 12.50
C LEU A 178 -2.64 -5.31 13.82
N HIS A 179 -3.92 -4.98 13.75
CA HIS A 179 -4.74 -4.79 14.94
C HIS A 179 -6.01 -5.64 14.93
N GLN A 180 -6.49 -5.88 16.14
CA GLN A 180 -7.85 -6.31 16.42
C GLN A 180 -8.51 -5.30 17.35
N ALA A 181 -9.77 -4.96 17.10
CA ALA A 181 -10.53 -4.10 18.02
C ALA A 181 -10.79 -4.83 19.33
N LYS A 182 -10.56 -4.16 20.47
CA LYS A 182 -10.86 -4.70 21.81
C LYS A 182 -12.35 -4.99 21.99
N ASP A 183 -13.18 -4.13 21.42
CA ASP A 183 -14.61 -4.35 21.35
C ASP A 183 -14.97 -5.04 20.03
N VAL A 184 -15.43 -6.27 20.10
CA VAL A 184 -15.81 -7.10 18.96
C VAL A 184 -16.82 -6.44 18.01
N ARG A 185 -17.64 -5.51 18.52
CA ARG A 185 -18.59 -4.73 17.71
C ARG A 185 -17.90 -3.82 16.70
N HIS A 186 -16.65 -3.45 16.95
CA HIS A 186 -15.83 -2.59 16.09
C HIS A 186 -14.81 -3.38 15.24
N ASN A 187 -14.87 -4.72 15.23
CA ASN A 187 -13.98 -5.52 14.39
C ASN A 187 -14.15 -5.22 12.91
N PHE A 188 -15.37 -4.93 12.46
CA PHE A 188 -15.65 -4.70 11.04
C PHE A 188 -15.88 -3.22 10.77
N ASN A 189 -15.00 -2.64 9.97
CA ASN A 189 -15.02 -1.25 9.56
C ASN A 189 -15.38 -1.14 8.06
N GLN A 190 -16.65 -0.92 7.77
CA GLN A 190 -17.15 -0.82 6.40
C GLN A 190 -16.95 0.57 5.79
N THR A 191 -16.80 1.60 6.61
CA THR A 191 -16.80 3.01 6.22
C THR A 191 -15.40 3.62 6.19
N ASN A 192 -14.36 2.86 6.58
CA ASN A 192 -12.99 3.34 6.71
C ASN A 192 -12.85 4.46 7.77
N GLU A 193 -13.52 4.30 8.89
CA GLU A 193 -13.34 5.18 10.04
C GLU A 193 -11.97 4.94 10.68
N GLN A 194 -11.39 5.99 11.25
CA GLN A 194 -10.16 5.87 12.01
C GLN A 194 -10.47 5.45 13.46
N GLY A 195 -9.76 4.42 13.91
CA GLY A 195 -9.77 3.99 15.31
C GLY A 195 -8.75 4.76 16.15
N ARG A 196 -8.80 4.56 17.47
CA ARG A 196 -7.78 5.06 18.40
C ARG A 196 -6.90 3.90 18.84
N PHE A 197 -5.64 4.17 19.14
CA PHE A 197 -4.69 3.13 19.57
C PHE A 197 -5.13 2.44 20.85
N GLU A 198 -5.75 3.16 21.78
CA GLU A 198 -6.25 2.60 23.05
C GLU A 198 -7.40 1.61 22.88
N ASP A 199 -8.12 1.66 21.75
CA ASP A 199 -9.25 0.77 21.44
C ASP A 199 -8.82 -0.50 20.68
N MET A 200 -7.53 -0.65 20.40
CA MET A 200 -6.98 -1.73 19.60
C MET A 200 -5.94 -2.54 20.35
N ASP A 201 -5.93 -3.84 20.11
CA ASP A 201 -4.83 -4.73 20.46
C ASP A 201 -3.93 -4.90 19.23
N VAL A 202 -2.61 -4.78 19.43
CA VAL A 202 -1.63 -5.11 18.40
C VAL A 202 -1.48 -6.64 18.37
N ILE A 203 -1.80 -7.24 17.22
CA ILE A 203 -1.67 -8.69 17.03
C ILE A 203 -0.28 -9.03 16.51
N ASP A 204 0.22 -8.21 15.58
CA ASP A 204 1.50 -8.42 14.93
C ASP A 204 2.10 -7.09 14.48
N THR A 205 3.42 -7.05 14.25
CA THR A 205 4.13 -5.89 13.73
C THR A 205 5.09 -6.33 12.63
N PHE A 206 4.90 -5.81 11.43
CA PHE A 206 5.83 -5.97 10.33
C PHE A 206 6.88 -4.86 10.41
N GLU A 207 8.11 -5.21 10.73
CA GLU A 207 9.21 -4.27 10.86
C GLU A 207 9.43 -3.47 9.56
N PHE A 208 9.95 -2.26 9.70
CA PHE A 208 10.25 -1.38 8.58
C PHE A 208 11.67 -1.63 8.07
N ASN A 209 11.82 -2.59 7.15
CA ASN A 209 13.10 -2.98 6.57
C ASN A 209 13.26 -2.51 5.13
N PRO A 210 14.49 -2.23 4.64
CA PRO A 210 14.77 -1.91 3.25
C PRO A 210 14.22 -2.96 2.26
N ASN A 211 13.74 -2.51 1.11
CA ASN A 211 13.25 -3.36 0.01
C ASN A 211 12.20 -4.40 0.43
N GLN A 212 11.39 -4.06 1.42
CA GLN A 212 10.31 -4.90 1.92
C GLN A 212 8.96 -4.33 1.51
N ALA A 213 8.03 -5.20 1.15
CA ALA A 213 6.63 -4.85 0.99
C ALA A 213 5.75 -5.62 1.97
N VAL A 214 4.87 -4.90 2.67
CA VAL A 214 3.72 -5.49 3.36
C VAL A 214 2.53 -5.40 2.41
N ILE A 215 1.85 -6.53 2.18
CA ILE A 215 0.76 -6.66 1.21
C ILE A 215 -0.54 -6.96 1.95
N PHE A 216 -1.43 -6.00 1.98
CA PHE A 216 -2.76 -6.14 2.57
C PHE A 216 -3.76 -6.55 1.50
N ILE A 217 -4.49 -7.63 1.76
CA ILE A 217 -5.75 -7.91 1.08
C ILE A 217 -6.85 -7.23 1.89
N ARG A 218 -7.52 -6.28 1.26
CA ARG A 218 -8.54 -5.49 1.97
C ARG A 218 -9.71 -6.37 2.38
N THR A 219 -9.93 -6.45 3.68
CA THR A 219 -11.13 -6.98 4.32
C THR A 219 -11.72 -5.91 5.24
N PHE A 220 -12.95 -6.09 5.71
CA PHE A 220 -13.56 -5.11 6.63
C PHE A 220 -12.92 -5.11 8.02
N ASN A 221 -12.11 -6.10 8.36
CA ASN A 221 -11.38 -6.24 9.61
C ASN A 221 -9.86 -6.16 9.45
N SER A 222 -9.36 -5.70 8.29
CA SER A 222 -7.92 -5.51 8.05
C SER A 222 -7.39 -4.23 8.71
N TRP A 223 -7.61 -4.11 10.02
CA TRP A 223 -7.13 -2.99 10.80
C TRP A 223 -5.61 -2.95 10.83
N HIS A 224 -5.03 -1.83 10.43
CA HIS A 224 -3.59 -1.63 10.45
C HIS A 224 -3.23 -0.18 10.77
N SER A 225 -1.99 0.03 11.22
CA SER A 225 -1.51 1.36 11.61
C SER A 225 0.01 1.47 11.51
N VAL A 226 0.52 2.66 11.85
CA VAL A 226 1.90 2.88 12.30
C VAL A 226 1.81 3.60 13.63
N ARG A 227 2.27 2.95 14.71
CA ARG A 227 2.29 3.58 16.04
C ARG A 227 3.16 4.84 16.06
N PRO A 228 2.94 5.77 17.01
CA PRO A 228 3.81 6.92 17.18
C PRO A 228 5.27 6.50 17.27
N MET A 229 6.09 7.04 16.37
CA MET A 229 7.51 6.73 16.32
C MET A 229 8.27 7.47 17.41
N THR A 230 9.36 6.87 17.89
CA THR A 230 10.08 7.30 19.10
C THR A 230 11.40 8.01 18.84
N GLY A 231 11.67 8.37 17.59
CA GLY A 231 12.90 9.09 17.20
C GLY A 231 12.88 10.58 17.51
N ALA A 232 12.58 10.94 18.77
CA ALA A 232 12.52 12.35 19.21
C ALA A 232 13.81 13.12 18.87
N GLY A 233 13.66 14.27 18.20
CA GLY A 233 14.76 15.09 17.72
C GLY A 233 15.51 14.56 16.50
N SER A 234 15.18 13.37 15.99
CA SER A 234 15.75 12.81 14.76
C SER A 234 15.19 13.53 13.52
N LYS A 235 16.03 13.66 12.50
CA LYS A 235 15.63 14.13 11.17
C LYS A 235 15.28 12.98 10.21
N ALA A 236 15.37 11.73 10.68
CA ALA A 236 15.07 10.56 9.86
C ALA A 236 13.60 10.56 9.40
N MET A 237 13.39 10.06 8.20
CA MET A 237 12.09 9.96 7.55
C MET A 237 11.78 8.50 7.20
N ARG A 238 10.65 7.99 7.68
CA ARG A 238 10.09 6.74 7.21
C ARG A 238 9.51 6.96 5.81
N LYS A 239 10.26 6.56 4.79
CA LYS A 239 9.87 6.74 3.38
C LYS A 239 9.19 5.50 2.83
N THR A 240 8.03 5.64 2.19
CA THR A 240 7.31 4.52 1.57
C THR A 240 6.81 4.87 0.17
N LEU A 241 6.71 3.83 -0.64
CA LEU A 241 5.93 3.80 -1.88
C LEU A 241 4.70 2.93 -1.60
N THR A 242 3.53 3.53 -1.53
CA THR A 242 2.27 2.79 -1.33
C THR A 242 1.60 2.58 -2.68
N ILE A 243 1.35 1.33 -3.05
CA ILE A 243 0.70 0.96 -4.30
C ILE A 243 -0.69 0.41 -3.95
N ASN A 244 -1.72 1.00 -4.53
CA ASN A 244 -3.10 0.59 -4.34
C ASN A 244 -3.64 -0.02 -5.63
N ILE A 245 -4.19 -1.22 -5.53
CA ILE A 245 -5.02 -1.83 -6.58
C ILE A 245 -6.47 -1.58 -6.19
N GLU A 246 -7.19 -0.85 -7.02
CA GLU A 246 -8.55 -0.39 -6.76
C GLU A 246 -9.52 -0.99 -7.76
N ALA A 247 -10.72 -1.37 -7.29
CA ALA A 247 -11.81 -1.83 -8.11
C ALA A 247 -12.78 -0.68 -8.42
N PHE A 248 -13.06 -0.48 -9.68
CA PHE A 248 -14.10 0.44 -10.15
C PHE A 248 -15.27 -0.35 -10.71
N SER A 249 -16.41 -0.17 -10.07
CA SER A 249 -17.69 -0.75 -10.50
C SER A 249 -18.39 0.12 -11.55
#